data_aaf74d94f9f4854695b1f43f7b77b842
#
_entry.id   aaf74d94f9f4854695b1f43f7b77b842
#
_cell.length_a   1.000
_cell.length_b   1.000
_cell.length_c   1.000
_cell.angle_alpha   90.00
_cell.angle_beta   90.00
_cell.angle_gamma   90.00
#
_symmetry.space_group_name_H-M   'P 1'
#
loop_
_entity.id
_entity.type
_entity.pdbx_description
1 polymer ?
#
loop_
_entity_poly.entity_id
_entity_poly.type
_entity_poly.pdbx_seq_one_letter_code
_entity_poly.pdbx_strand_id
1 'polypeptide(L)'
;MHDPVHMTEDMRLIRDQIRRFVTEEVMPNGEAWEAEGKVPREVLREMGKLGFLAMRHPEEHGGSNLGAMASLVLSEELGRSTFGGFSATVLVHTDMASPHLVRYGNDEQKAKYLPKICAGEIITAVAVTEPGAGSDVAG
;
A
#
# COMPACT_ATOMS: atom_id res chain seq x y z
N MET A 1 23.00 5.54 -6.35
CA MET A 1 22.00 4.68 -7.00
C MET A 1 21.58 5.38 -8.28
N HIS A 2 21.66 4.72 -9.45
CA HIS A 2 21.19 5.33 -10.70
C HIS A 2 19.67 5.31 -10.75
N ASP A 3 19.05 6.47 -10.99
CA ASP A 3 17.61 6.53 -11.25
C ASP A 3 17.26 5.71 -12.50
N PRO A 4 16.17 4.95 -12.49
CA PRO A 4 15.66 4.31 -13.71
C PRO A 4 15.46 5.34 -14.83
N VAL A 5 15.74 4.95 -16.05
CA VAL A 5 15.67 5.82 -17.26
C VAL A 5 14.30 6.51 -17.43
N HIS A 6 13.27 5.99 -16.79
CA HIS A 6 11.87 6.48 -16.93
C HIS A 6 11.34 7.17 -15.66
N MET A 7 12.18 7.51 -14.70
CA MET A 7 11.76 8.23 -13.49
C MET A 7 11.49 9.70 -13.82
N THR A 8 10.23 10.10 -13.77
CA THR A 8 9.83 11.53 -13.92
C THR A 8 10.23 12.32 -12.67
N GLU A 9 10.21 13.65 -12.76
CA GLU A 9 10.49 14.52 -11.62
C GLU A 9 9.45 14.32 -10.51
N ASP A 10 8.18 14.21 -10.84
CA ASP A 10 7.11 13.93 -9.88
C ASP A 10 7.34 12.60 -9.15
N MET A 11 7.77 11.56 -9.86
CA MET A 11 8.09 10.28 -9.23
C MET A 11 9.29 10.38 -8.30
N ARG A 12 10.28 11.23 -8.59
CA ARG A 12 11.40 11.48 -7.67
C ARG A 12 10.92 12.16 -6.39
N LEU A 13 10.05 13.16 -6.52
CA LEU A 13 9.46 13.84 -5.35
C LEU A 13 8.64 12.89 -4.48
N ILE A 14 7.82 12.03 -5.11
CA ILE A 14 7.05 11.01 -4.40
C ILE A 14 7.99 10.02 -3.70
N ARG A 15 9.01 9.53 -4.39
CA ARG A 15 10.02 8.64 -3.80
C ARG A 15 10.69 9.28 -2.58
N ASP A 16 11.08 10.54 -2.68
CA ASP A 16 11.78 11.21 -1.60
C ASP A 16 10.86 11.44 -0.39
N GLN A 17 9.57 11.67 -0.60
CA GLN A 17 8.57 11.74 0.48
C GLN A 17 8.37 10.38 1.15
N ILE A 18 8.22 9.30 0.37
CA ILE A 18 8.08 7.94 0.92
C ILE A 18 9.35 7.56 1.70
N ARG A 19 10.53 7.83 1.14
CA ARG A 19 11.82 7.58 1.79
C ARG A 19 11.93 8.30 3.13
N ARG A 20 11.55 9.56 3.16
CA ARG A 20 11.54 10.34 4.39
C ARG A 20 10.61 9.73 5.42
N PHE A 21 9.38 9.38 5.05
CA PHE A 21 8.44 8.70 5.93
C PHE A 21 9.00 7.38 6.46
N VAL A 22 9.57 6.55 5.62
CA VAL A 22 10.20 5.29 6.03
C VAL A 22 11.34 5.54 7.02
N THR A 23 12.18 6.54 6.76
CA THR A 23 13.33 6.85 7.62
C THR A 23 12.92 7.43 8.97
N GLU A 24 11.92 8.34 8.99
CA GLU A 24 11.55 9.09 10.18
C GLU A 24 10.52 8.34 11.05
N GLU A 25 9.61 7.57 10.43
CA GLU A 25 8.51 6.92 11.14
C GLU A 25 8.68 5.39 11.25
N VAL A 26 9.10 4.73 10.16
CA VAL A 26 9.12 3.26 10.13
C VAL A 26 10.39 2.70 10.77
N MET A 27 11.56 3.19 10.38
CA MET A 27 12.83 2.64 10.86
C MET A 27 12.99 2.73 12.38
N PRO A 28 12.58 3.82 13.08
CA PRO A 28 12.72 3.89 14.52
C PRO A 28 11.74 3.00 15.28
N ASN A 29 10.60 2.64 14.68
CA ASN A 29 9.48 1.97 15.35
C ASN A 29 9.24 0.53 14.90
N GLY A 30 9.79 0.14 13.74
CA GLY A 30 9.48 -1.12 13.08
C GLY A 30 9.78 -2.37 13.90
N GLU A 31 10.89 -2.37 14.66
CA GLU A 31 11.25 -3.48 15.54
C GLU A 31 10.17 -3.71 16.64
N ALA A 32 9.65 -2.63 17.22
CA ALA A 32 8.59 -2.73 18.20
C ALA A 32 7.27 -3.26 17.59
N TRP A 33 6.93 -2.81 16.36
CA TRP A 33 5.73 -3.30 15.65
C TRP A 33 5.83 -4.78 15.29
N GLU A 34 7.00 -5.24 14.88
CA GLU A 34 7.23 -6.66 14.60
C GLU A 34 7.17 -7.51 15.87
N ALA A 35 7.71 -7.01 16.97
CA ALA A 35 7.61 -7.69 18.27
C ALA A 35 6.16 -7.78 18.79
N GLU A 36 5.33 -6.74 18.54
CA GLU A 36 3.91 -6.74 18.84
C GLU A 36 3.06 -7.57 17.85
N GLY A 37 3.63 -7.91 16.68
CA GLY A 37 2.94 -8.65 15.62
C GLY A 37 1.88 -7.83 14.88
N LYS A 38 1.94 -6.51 14.93
CA LYS A 38 0.97 -5.63 14.22
C LYS A 38 1.57 -4.26 13.88
N VAL A 39 1.11 -3.69 12.76
CA VAL A 39 1.35 -2.29 12.39
C VAL A 39 0.25 -1.42 13.02
N PRO A 40 0.60 -0.32 13.71
CA PRO A 40 -0.39 0.60 14.27
C PRO A 40 -1.30 1.21 13.20
N ARG A 41 -2.59 1.31 13.47
CA ARG A 41 -3.57 1.90 12.55
C ARG A 41 -3.30 3.35 12.24
N GLU A 42 -2.71 4.08 13.18
CA GLU A 42 -2.33 5.49 13.07
C GLU A 42 -1.30 5.70 11.96
N VAL A 43 -0.33 4.81 11.84
CA VAL A 43 0.70 4.83 10.79
C VAL A 43 0.07 4.65 9.41
N LEU A 44 -0.87 3.71 9.27
CA LEU A 44 -1.58 3.47 8.01
C LEU A 44 -2.48 4.66 7.64
N ARG A 45 -3.14 5.29 8.61
CA ARG A 45 -3.91 6.53 8.36
C ARG A 45 -3.02 7.69 7.93
N GLU A 46 -1.83 7.81 8.52
CA GLU A 46 -0.87 8.84 8.09
C GLU A 46 -0.39 8.58 6.65
N MET A 47 -0.09 7.34 6.30
CA MET A 47 0.20 6.96 4.91
C MET A 47 -0.97 7.29 3.97
N GLY A 48 -2.21 7.10 4.42
CA GLY A 48 -3.41 7.48 3.67
C GLY A 48 -3.49 8.99 3.43
N LYS A 49 -3.27 9.81 4.45
CA LYS A 49 -3.23 11.29 4.33
C LYS A 49 -2.13 11.77 3.38
N LEU A 50 -0.98 11.10 3.37
CA LEU A 50 0.12 11.38 2.44
C LEU A 50 -0.13 10.84 1.02
N GLY A 51 -1.24 10.12 0.79
CA GLY A 51 -1.61 9.56 -0.51
C GLY A 51 -0.88 8.27 -0.88
N PHE A 52 -0.06 7.70 -0.02
CA PHE A 52 0.76 6.53 -0.33
C PHE A 52 -0.06 5.24 -0.49
N LEU A 53 -1.23 5.15 0.14
CA LEU A 53 -2.08 3.96 0.06
C LEU A 53 -2.96 3.90 -1.19
N ALA A 54 -3.04 5.00 -1.97
CA ALA A 54 -3.99 5.11 -3.06
C ALA A 54 -3.39 5.64 -4.35
N MET A 55 -2.07 5.55 -4.53
CA MET A 55 -1.37 6.13 -5.68
C MET A 55 -1.89 5.63 -7.04
N ARG A 56 -2.38 4.39 -7.11
CA ARG A 56 -2.92 3.78 -8.35
C ARG A 56 -4.44 3.80 -8.43
N HIS A 57 -5.13 4.18 -7.38
CA HIS A 57 -6.59 4.21 -7.35
C HIS A 57 -7.14 5.40 -8.14
N PRO A 58 -8.38 5.33 -8.65
CA PRO A 58 -9.02 6.43 -9.36
C PRO A 58 -9.15 7.69 -8.50
N GLU A 59 -8.95 8.85 -9.10
CA GLU A 59 -9.04 10.16 -8.44
C GLU A 59 -10.42 10.42 -7.83
N GLU A 60 -11.48 9.98 -8.51
CA GLU A 60 -12.87 10.10 -8.06
C GLU A 60 -13.16 9.41 -6.72
N HIS A 61 -12.26 8.51 -6.30
CA HIS A 61 -12.34 7.79 -5.03
C HIS A 61 -11.24 8.17 -4.04
N GLY A 62 -10.50 9.25 -4.32
CA GLY A 62 -9.42 9.73 -3.45
C GLY A 62 -8.04 9.18 -3.77
N GLY A 63 -7.86 8.53 -4.92
CA GLY A 63 -6.57 8.10 -5.42
C GLY A 63 -5.86 9.16 -6.26
N SER A 64 -4.69 8.82 -6.79
CA SER A 64 -3.87 9.70 -7.62
C SER A 64 -3.74 9.23 -9.07
N ASN A 65 -4.34 8.09 -9.40
CA ASN A 65 -4.32 7.47 -10.74
C ASN A 65 -2.92 7.36 -11.37
N LEU A 66 -1.89 7.17 -10.55
CA LEU A 66 -0.52 6.97 -10.98
C LEU A 66 -0.34 5.51 -11.45
N GLY A 67 0.49 5.31 -12.45
CA GLY A 67 0.72 3.99 -13.03
C GLY A 67 1.54 3.05 -12.17
N ALA A 68 1.93 1.91 -12.73
CA ALA A 68 2.70 0.87 -12.04
C ALA A 68 4.05 1.36 -11.49
N MET A 69 4.61 2.43 -12.04
CA MET A 69 5.83 3.04 -11.52
C MET A 69 5.66 3.52 -10.07
N ALA A 70 4.47 4.01 -9.70
CA ALA A 70 4.20 4.43 -8.33
C ALA A 70 4.27 3.24 -7.34
N SER A 71 3.72 2.07 -7.71
CA SER A 71 3.86 0.86 -6.89
C SER A 71 5.31 0.40 -6.79
N LEU A 72 6.07 0.48 -7.87
CA LEU A 72 7.49 0.12 -7.86
C LEU A 72 8.29 1.01 -6.89
N VAL A 73 8.08 2.33 -6.97
CA VAL A 73 8.72 3.30 -6.07
C VAL A 73 8.32 3.05 -4.61
N LEU A 74 7.03 2.80 -4.36
CA LEU A 74 6.56 2.47 -3.01
C LEU A 74 7.24 1.19 -2.49
N SER A 75 7.23 0.13 -3.27
CA SER A 75 7.82 -1.17 -2.89
C SER A 75 9.32 -1.06 -2.60
N GLU A 76 10.05 -0.31 -3.42
CA GLU A 76 11.49 -0.09 -3.24
C GLU A 76 11.77 0.64 -1.92
N GLU A 77 11.05 1.71 -1.63
CA GLU A 77 11.29 2.50 -0.42
C GLU A 77 10.79 1.79 0.85
N LEU A 78 9.68 1.04 0.79
CA LEU A 78 9.24 0.20 1.91
C LEU A 78 10.27 -0.90 2.21
N GLY A 79 10.83 -1.53 1.18
CA GLY A 79 11.87 -2.56 1.33
C GLY A 79 13.14 -2.07 2.02
N ARG A 80 13.44 -0.77 1.96
CA ARG A 80 14.60 -0.17 2.67
C ARG A 80 14.47 -0.24 4.18
N SER A 81 13.26 -0.32 4.72
CA SER A 81 13.04 -0.49 6.16
C SER A 81 13.53 -1.83 6.69
N THR A 82 13.62 -2.84 5.83
CA THR A 82 13.89 -4.26 6.17
C THR A 82 12.83 -4.92 7.06
N PHE A 83 11.76 -4.20 7.43
CA PHE A 83 10.64 -4.73 8.20
C PHE A 83 9.60 -5.38 7.27
N GLY A 84 9.68 -6.72 7.15
CA GLY A 84 8.86 -7.49 6.23
C GLY A 84 7.37 -7.42 6.54
N GLY A 85 7.00 -7.44 7.79
CA GLY A 85 5.60 -7.35 8.25
C GLY A 85 4.95 -6.02 7.89
N PHE A 86 5.65 -4.91 8.07
CA PHE A 86 5.19 -3.59 7.64
C PHE A 86 5.03 -3.50 6.12
N SER A 87 6.07 -3.87 5.38
CA SER A 87 6.05 -3.82 3.91
C SER A 87 4.93 -4.69 3.33
N ALA A 88 4.76 -5.91 3.84
CA ALA A 88 3.68 -6.80 3.43
C ALA A 88 2.30 -6.21 3.73
N THR A 89 2.09 -5.63 4.92
CA THR A 89 0.81 -4.99 5.29
C THR A 89 0.42 -3.92 4.28
N VAL A 90 1.36 -3.05 3.90
CA VAL A 90 1.09 -1.97 2.95
C VAL A 90 0.86 -2.53 1.55
N LEU A 91 1.75 -3.38 1.03
CA LEU A 91 1.68 -3.86 -0.36
C LEU A 91 0.49 -4.80 -0.59
N VAL A 92 0.10 -5.61 0.39
CA VAL A 92 -1.14 -6.40 0.30
C VAL A 92 -2.35 -5.47 0.18
N HIS A 93 -2.39 -4.41 0.97
CA HIS A 93 -3.47 -3.44 0.92
C HIS A 93 -3.53 -2.71 -0.43
N THR A 94 -2.39 -2.17 -0.91
CA THR A 94 -2.33 -1.29 -2.09
C THR A 94 -2.36 -2.03 -3.42
N ASP A 95 -1.70 -3.19 -3.51
CA ASP A 95 -1.42 -3.84 -4.79
C ASP A 95 -2.08 -5.21 -4.96
N MET A 96 -2.55 -5.83 -3.88
CA MET A 96 -3.20 -7.14 -3.94
C MET A 96 -4.71 -7.05 -3.65
N ALA A 97 -5.12 -6.50 -2.52
CA ALA A 97 -6.51 -6.59 -2.06
C ALA A 97 -7.41 -5.49 -2.63
N SER A 98 -7.06 -4.21 -2.42
CA SER A 98 -7.90 -3.09 -2.86
C SER A 98 -8.08 -2.97 -4.38
N PRO A 99 -7.11 -3.36 -5.25
CA PRO A 99 -7.31 -3.34 -6.70
C PRO A 99 -8.45 -4.24 -7.21
N HIS A 100 -8.79 -5.30 -6.47
CA HIS A 100 -9.94 -6.14 -6.84
C HIS A 100 -11.25 -5.35 -6.73
N LEU A 101 -11.40 -4.53 -5.69
CA LEU A 101 -12.58 -3.68 -5.56
C LEU A 101 -12.63 -2.59 -6.64
N VAL A 102 -11.48 -1.99 -6.97
CA VAL A 102 -11.38 -1.02 -8.07
C VAL A 102 -11.84 -1.65 -9.39
N ARG A 103 -11.40 -2.87 -9.67
CA ARG A 103 -11.64 -3.52 -10.96
C ARG A 103 -13.02 -4.17 -11.08
N TYR A 104 -13.50 -4.79 -10.02
CA TYR A 104 -14.67 -5.67 -10.06
C TYR A 104 -15.84 -5.21 -9.18
N GLY A 105 -15.63 -4.23 -8.30
CA GLY A 105 -16.72 -3.65 -7.51
C GLY A 105 -17.73 -2.90 -8.38
N ASN A 106 -19.00 -2.94 -7.98
CA ASN A 106 -20.01 -2.04 -8.55
C ASN A 106 -19.85 -0.61 -7.98
N ASP A 107 -20.60 0.35 -8.54
CA ASP A 107 -20.47 1.77 -8.18
C ASP A 107 -20.79 2.03 -6.70
N GLU A 108 -21.79 1.35 -6.16
CA GLU A 108 -22.17 1.45 -4.74
C GLU A 108 -21.04 0.94 -3.83
N GLN A 109 -20.44 -0.20 -4.16
CA GLN A 109 -19.33 -0.77 -3.42
C GLN A 109 -18.09 0.14 -3.48
N LYS A 110 -17.76 0.65 -4.66
CA LYS A 110 -16.63 1.57 -4.84
C LYS A 110 -16.82 2.85 -4.04
N ALA A 111 -17.98 3.50 -4.18
CA ALA A 111 -18.30 4.73 -3.46
C ALA A 111 -18.29 4.54 -1.93
N LYS A 112 -18.74 3.38 -1.45
CA LYS A 112 -18.80 3.07 -0.03
C LYS A 112 -17.44 2.81 0.60
N TYR A 113 -16.56 2.08 -0.09
CA TYR A 113 -15.35 1.54 0.51
C TYR A 113 -14.06 2.22 0.06
N LEU A 114 -13.93 2.59 -1.23
CA LEU A 114 -12.65 3.10 -1.76
C LEU A 114 -12.17 4.38 -1.07
N PRO A 115 -12.99 5.39 -0.78
CA PRO A 115 -12.51 6.58 -0.08
C PRO A 115 -11.88 6.26 1.28
N LYS A 116 -12.48 5.34 2.03
CA LYS A 116 -11.98 4.91 3.33
C LYS A 116 -10.73 4.03 3.23
N ILE A 117 -10.63 3.23 2.18
CA ILE A 117 -9.44 2.44 1.84
C ILE A 117 -8.29 3.38 1.50
N CYS A 118 -8.51 4.36 0.63
CA CYS A 118 -7.51 5.36 0.27
C CYS A 118 -7.00 6.16 1.48
N ALA A 119 -7.90 6.49 2.40
CA ALA A 119 -7.56 7.22 3.63
C ALA A 119 -6.90 6.35 4.73
N GLY A 120 -6.78 5.03 4.52
CA GLY A 120 -6.24 4.12 5.54
C GLY A 120 -7.17 3.88 6.74
N GLU A 121 -8.45 4.27 6.64
CA GLU A 121 -9.48 3.99 7.65
C GLU A 121 -9.91 2.52 7.63
N ILE A 122 -10.01 1.96 6.43
CA ILE A 122 -10.26 0.54 6.17
C ILE A 122 -8.98 -0.05 5.57
N ILE A 123 -8.47 -1.10 6.18
CA ILE A 123 -7.35 -1.87 5.66
C ILE A 123 -7.88 -3.18 5.07
N THR A 124 -7.48 -3.44 3.83
CA THR A 124 -7.88 -4.62 3.07
C THR A 124 -6.82 -5.73 3.21
N ALA A 125 -7.27 -6.97 3.13
CA ALA A 125 -6.44 -8.16 3.16
C ALA A 125 -6.94 -9.18 2.14
N VAL A 126 -6.09 -10.17 1.83
CA VAL A 126 -6.43 -11.30 0.95
C VAL A 126 -6.43 -12.57 1.79
N ALA A 127 -7.51 -13.34 1.70
CA ALA A 127 -7.62 -14.67 2.27
C ALA A 127 -7.83 -15.67 1.13
N VAL A 128 -6.85 -16.56 0.92
CA VAL A 128 -6.83 -17.48 -0.22
C VAL A 128 -6.89 -18.92 0.25
N THR A 129 -6.08 -19.32 1.22
CA THR A 129 -5.98 -20.70 1.70
C THR A 129 -7.21 -21.08 2.52
N GLU A 130 -7.83 -22.20 2.19
CA GLU A 130 -8.93 -22.80 2.92
C GLU A 130 -8.50 -24.18 3.48
N PRO A 131 -9.27 -24.80 4.42
CA PRO A 131 -8.89 -26.09 4.99
C PRO A 131 -8.68 -27.20 3.95
N GLY A 132 -9.37 -27.14 2.82
CA GLY A 132 -9.29 -28.12 1.74
C GLY A 132 -8.51 -27.67 0.51
N ALA A 133 -8.06 -26.41 0.44
CA ALA A 133 -7.41 -25.84 -0.73
C ALA A 133 -6.28 -24.89 -0.37
N GLY A 134 -5.12 -25.07 -1.00
CA GLY A 134 -3.94 -24.21 -0.87
C GLY A 134 -3.49 -23.72 -2.24
N SER A 135 -2.39 -24.26 -2.76
CA SER A 135 -1.86 -23.87 -4.08
C SER A 135 -2.83 -24.17 -5.23
N ASP A 136 -3.67 -25.19 -5.09
CA ASP A 136 -4.77 -25.48 -6.00
C ASP A 136 -6.03 -24.76 -5.54
N VAL A 137 -6.15 -23.49 -5.90
CA VAL A 137 -7.28 -22.61 -5.53
C VAL A 137 -8.54 -22.88 -6.35
N ALA A 138 -8.45 -23.68 -7.43
CA ALA A 138 -9.55 -23.98 -8.33
C ALA A 138 -10.10 -25.40 -8.13
N GLY A 139 -9.45 -26.21 -7.30
CA GLY A 139 -9.78 -27.61 -7.00
C GLY A 139 -10.98 -27.79 -6.06
#